data_c28c7248858107f7efd46b4a247285e0
#
_entry.id   c28c7248858107f7efd46b4a247285e0
#
_cell.length_a   1.000
_cell.length_b   1.000
_cell.length_c   1.000
_cell.angle_alpha   90.00
_cell.angle_beta   90.00
_cell.angle_gamma   90.00
#
_symmetry.space_group_name_H-M   'P 1'
#
loop_
_entity.id
_entity.type
_entity.pdbx_description
1 polymer ?
#
loop_
_entity_poly.entity_id
_entity_poly.type
_entity_poly.pdbx_seq_one_letter_code
_entity_poly.pdbx_strand_id
1 'polypeptide(L)'
;MKVSKWIGVGAFLTFCVVSVIFLTSLGQDLFKIENASKKASTTYQYHFVLVPEELDNEYWQLVQKGAADAAAAHHVYLEYLGPKQADIDDHLKTIDMAIAGHVDGIMTQGLDAKKYKPLFQKAREKGIDVVTVDTDAEGSKRQVYVGTDNYYSGFIAGQALIADTKGEQYVGIVTGRLDAVHQKQRVKGFRDAVAAEKRIHIAGIEESAITKSGASGAAYKLLNDHAKLTAFYGTSALDGAGIIQATAQYQSSTDIYVLAFDTLPDTIQALDDGEIDAVVVQHPYEMGYQAVESLVRLQKGEKEEPLQYTGTSVIRREDLPLQQTDRRQGVQP
;
A
#
# COMPACT_ATOMS: atom_id res chain seq x y z
N MET A 1 23.54 58.52 57.94
CA MET A 1 24.12 58.32 56.57
C MET A 1 24.90 56.98 56.37
N LYS A 2 25.19 56.19 57.39
CA LYS A 2 25.93 54.90 57.29
C LYS A 2 25.02 53.67 56.95
N VAL A 3 23.78 53.60 57.39
CA VAL A 3 22.87 52.44 57.24
C VAL A 3 22.42 52.23 55.78
N SER A 4 22.22 53.31 55.04
CA SER A 4 21.80 53.23 53.62
C SER A 4 22.83 52.61 52.69
N LYS A 5 24.14 52.76 52.98
CA LYS A 5 25.20 52.13 52.17
C LYS A 5 25.28 50.61 52.32
N TRP A 6 24.98 50.11 53.51
CA TRP A 6 24.98 48.67 53.79
C TRP A 6 23.79 47.92 53.17
N ILE A 7 22.63 48.58 53.07
CA ILE A 7 21.45 48.04 52.39
C ILE A 7 21.73 47.92 50.87
N GLY A 8 22.38 48.91 50.26
CA GLY A 8 22.73 48.84 48.85
C GLY A 8 23.75 47.73 48.50
N VAL A 9 24.76 47.52 49.35
CA VAL A 9 25.76 46.46 49.19
C VAL A 9 25.12 45.09 49.35
N GLY A 10 24.18 44.90 50.33
CA GLY A 10 23.46 43.67 50.49
C GLY A 10 22.57 43.33 49.30
N ALA A 11 21.83 44.33 48.76
CA ALA A 11 20.98 44.12 47.59
C ALA A 11 21.81 43.79 46.31
N PHE A 12 22.99 44.41 46.15
CA PHE A 12 23.87 44.10 45.04
C PHE A 12 24.46 42.69 45.14
N LEU A 13 24.88 42.24 46.34
CA LEU A 13 25.38 40.87 46.56
C LEU A 13 24.28 39.84 46.29
N THR A 14 23.03 40.04 46.76
CA THR A 14 21.90 39.16 46.46
C THR A 14 21.61 39.10 44.96
N PHE A 15 21.66 40.21 44.27
CA PHE A 15 21.49 40.24 42.79
C PHE A 15 22.58 39.46 42.06
N CYS A 16 23.82 39.58 42.48
CA CYS A 16 24.94 38.84 41.89
C CYS A 16 24.78 37.30 42.12
N VAL A 17 24.40 36.90 43.32
CA VAL A 17 24.16 35.50 43.66
C VAL A 17 23.03 34.90 42.82
N VAL A 18 21.89 35.61 42.71
CA VAL A 18 20.74 35.19 41.93
C VAL A 18 21.10 35.10 40.43
N SER A 19 21.86 36.05 39.94
CA SER A 19 22.34 36.05 38.54
C SER A 19 23.26 34.84 38.25
N VAL A 20 24.15 34.52 39.17
CA VAL A 20 25.05 33.34 39.02
C VAL A 20 24.24 32.03 39.06
N ILE A 21 23.27 31.92 39.98
CA ILE A 21 22.38 30.74 40.05
C ILE A 21 21.57 30.61 38.74
N PHE A 22 21.01 31.71 38.22
CA PHE A 22 20.27 31.74 36.99
C PHE A 22 21.15 31.33 35.77
N LEU A 23 22.36 31.90 35.66
CA LEU A 23 23.29 31.53 34.57
C LEU A 23 23.77 30.09 34.65
N THR A 24 24.00 29.55 35.85
CA THR A 24 24.36 28.12 36.01
C THR A 24 23.22 27.19 35.69
N SER A 25 21.97 27.55 36.09
CA SER A 25 20.76 26.80 35.71
C SER A 25 20.54 26.80 34.20
N LEU A 26 20.65 27.98 33.56
CA LEU A 26 20.54 28.12 32.09
C LEU A 26 21.63 27.31 31.37
N GLY A 27 22.86 27.32 31.87
CA GLY A 27 23.96 26.51 31.34
C GLY A 27 23.69 25.01 31.46
N GLN A 28 23.14 24.56 32.59
CA GLN A 28 22.79 23.14 32.77
C GLN A 28 21.65 22.70 31.85
N ASP A 29 20.65 23.55 31.61
CA ASP A 29 19.55 23.24 30.72
C ASP A 29 20.00 23.21 29.25
N LEU A 30 20.87 24.13 28.84
CA LEU A 30 21.50 24.10 27.52
C LEU A 30 22.38 22.85 27.33
N PHE A 31 23.13 22.45 28.37
CA PHE A 31 23.94 21.23 28.33
C PHE A 31 23.11 19.96 28.28
N LYS A 32 21.94 19.93 28.94
CA LYS A 32 20.97 18.84 28.85
C LYS A 32 20.34 18.75 27.45
N ILE A 33 20.02 19.88 26.82
CA ILE A 33 19.49 19.96 25.47
C ILE A 33 20.54 19.46 24.48
N GLU A 34 21.82 19.88 24.62
CA GLU A 34 22.89 19.42 23.74
C GLU A 34 23.18 17.91 23.89
N ASN A 35 23.15 17.38 25.12
CA ASN A 35 23.28 15.94 25.36
C ASN A 35 22.07 15.14 24.93
N ALA A 36 20.86 15.68 25.03
CA ALA A 36 19.66 15.07 24.47
C ALA A 36 19.71 15.04 22.92
N SER A 37 20.19 16.10 22.30
CA SER A 37 20.42 16.16 20.85
C SER A 37 21.49 15.16 20.39
N LYS A 38 22.60 15.01 21.13
CA LYS A 38 23.61 13.98 20.84
C LYS A 38 23.13 12.56 21.04
N LYS A 39 22.18 12.32 21.97
CA LYS A 39 21.61 11.00 22.21
C LYS A 39 20.53 10.61 21.19
N ALA A 40 20.01 11.57 20.44
CA ALA A 40 18.99 11.40 19.40
C ALA A 40 19.55 11.37 17.96
N SER A 41 20.88 11.34 17.78
CA SER A 41 21.47 11.11 16.46
C SER A 41 21.41 9.61 16.14
N THR A 42 20.24 9.12 15.77
CA THR A 42 20.13 7.84 15.08
C THR A 42 20.83 8.02 13.73
N THR A 43 22.04 7.47 13.60
CA THR A 43 22.76 7.51 12.32
C THR A 43 22.11 6.45 11.43
N TYR A 44 21.26 6.87 10.52
CA TYR A 44 20.73 6.00 9.49
C TYR A 44 21.82 5.67 8.47
N GLN A 45 21.79 4.45 7.97
CA GLN A 45 22.76 3.95 6.99
C GLN A 45 22.37 4.35 5.57
N TYR A 46 21.06 4.35 5.30
CA TYR A 46 20.46 4.66 4.01
C TYR A 46 19.22 5.54 4.18
N HIS A 47 18.88 6.27 3.14
CA HIS A 47 17.67 7.05 3.02
C HIS A 47 16.82 6.50 1.86
N PHE A 48 15.70 5.85 2.18
CA PHE A 48 14.76 5.32 1.19
C PHE A 48 13.44 6.08 1.21
N VAL A 49 12.78 6.12 0.07
CA VAL A 49 11.44 6.71 -0.07
C VAL A 49 10.48 5.66 -0.62
N LEU A 50 9.33 5.49 0.03
CA LEU A 50 8.19 4.75 -0.48
C LEU A 50 7.16 5.73 -1.02
N VAL A 51 6.86 5.63 -2.33
CA VAL A 51 5.87 6.47 -3.01
C VAL A 51 4.69 5.59 -3.44
N PRO A 52 3.57 5.59 -2.67
CA PRO A 52 2.35 4.86 -3.02
C PRO A 52 1.53 5.60 -4.09
N GLU A 53 0.58 4.94 -4.72
CA GLU A 53 -0.39 5.57 -5.61
C GLU A 53 -1.24 6.62 -4.88
N GLU A 54 -1.58 6.35 -3.60
CA GLU A 54 -2.30 7.27 -2.72
C GLU A 54 -1.96 7.01 -1.23
N LEU A 55 -1.90 8.06 -0.42
CA LEU A 55 -1.48 7.96 0.98
C LEU A 55 -2.55 7.39 1.91
N ASP A 56 -3.83 7.70 1.67
CA ASP A 56 -4.93 7.43 2.61
C ASP A 56 -5.61 6.07 2.37
N ASN A 57 -4.98 5.17 1.61
CA ASN A 57 -5.49 3.83 1.31
C ASN A 57 -4.97 2.80 2.33
N GLU A 58 -5.87 2.02 2.94
CA GLU A 58 -5.54 1.00 3.95
C GLU A 58 -4.57 -0.07 3.43
N TYR A 59 -4.69 -0.47 2.16
CA TYR A 59 -3.74 -1.38 1.51
C TYR A 59 -2.31 -0.82 1.54
N TRP A 60 -2.14 0.47 1.18
CA TRP A 60 -0.85 1.13 1.20
C TRP A 60 -0.29 1.36 2.60
N GLN A 61 -1.14 1.51 3.60
CA GLN A 61 -0.72 1.55 5.01
C GLN A 61 -0.11 0.22 5.46
N LEU A 62 -0.60 -0.92 4.93
CA LEU A 62 0.02 -2.23 5.19
C LEU A 62 1.38 -2.37 4.51
N VAL A 63 1.53 -1.91 3.26
CA VAL A 63 2.84 -1.84 2.57
C VAL A 63 3.80 -0.96 3.37
N GLN A 64 3.35 0.23 3.78
CA GLN A 64 4.13 1.16 4.61
C GLN A 64 4.60 0.51 5.92
N LYS A 65 3.70 -0.22 6.60
CA LYS A 65 4.03 -0.90 7.86
C LYS A 65 5.14 -1.94 7.66
N GLY A 66 5.04 -2.78 6.63
CA GLY A 66 6.08 -3.76 6.31
C GLY A 66 7.41 -3.10 5.99
N ALA A 67 7.39 -2.05 5.17
CA ALA A 67 8.57 -1.26 4.85
C ALA A 67 9.20 -0.59 6.08
N ALA A 68 8.37 -0.04 6.99
CA ALA A 68 8.86 0.59 8.22
C ALA A 68 9.51 -0.42 9.18
N ASP A 69 8.94 -1.62 9.32
CA ASP A 69 9.51 -2.67 10.16
C ASP A 69 10.87 -3.16 9.62
N ALA A 70 11.00 -3.35 8.31
CA ALA A 70 12.27 -3.69 7.68
C ALA A 70 13.28 -2.52 7.77
N ALA A 71 12.85 -1.29 7.55
CA ALA A 71 13.68 -0.10 7.68
C ALA A 71 14.26 0.06 9.09
N ALA A 72 13.45 -0.19 10.12
CA ALA A 72 13.89 -0.19 11.51
C ALA A 72 14.95 -1.28 11.79
N ALA A 73 14.78 -2.48 11.23
CA ALA A 73 15.71 -3.59 11.38
C ALA A 73 17.08 -3.30 10.73
N HIS A 74 17.11 -2.50 9.67
CA HIS A 74 18.32 -2.16 8.91
C HIS A 74 18.87 -0.75 9.17
N HIS A 75 18.35 -0.01 10.14
CA HIS A 75 18.74 1.38 10.41
C HIS A 75 18.61 2.28 9.17
N VAL A 76 17.52 2.12 8.42
CA VAL A 76 17.17 2.91 7.25
C VAL A 76 16.26 4.06 7.67
N TYR A 77 16.52 5.26 7.17
CA TYR A 77 15.55 6.36 7.22
C TYR A 77 14.56 6.14 6.07
N LEU A 78 13.30 5.88 6.42
CA LEU A 78 12.23 5.66 5.46
C LEU A 78 11.28 6.87 5.45
N GLU A 79 11.11 7.48 4.28
CA GLU A 79 10.05 8.46 4.03
C GLU A 79 8.87 7.81 3.30
N TYR A 80 7.66 8.21 3.66
CA TYR A 80 6.42 7.80 3.01
C TYR A 80 5.74 9.04 2.43
N LEU A 81 5.85 9.23 1.13
CA LEU A 81 5.45 10.44 0.41
C LEU A 81 4.63 10.06 -0.81
N GLY A 82 3.56 10.79 -1.10
CA GLY A 82 2.74 10.51 -2.28
C GLY A 82 1.55 11.44 -2.41
N PRO A 83 0.75 11.28 -3.45
CA PRO A 83 -0.49 12.00 -3.61
C PRO A 83 -1.51 11.54 -2.55
N LYS A 84 -2.42 12.44 -2.16
CA LYS A 84 -3.52 12.09 -1.24
C LYS A 84 -4.60 11.24 -1.90
N GLN A 85 -4.77 11.40 -3.20
CA GLN A 85 -5.67 10.64 -4.06
C GLN A 85 -4.90 10.19 -5.29
N ALA A 86 -5.32 9.10 -5.90
CA ALA A 86 -4.66 8.53 -7.07
C ALA A 86 -4.57 9.55 -8.23
N ASP A 87 -3.36 10.10 -8.42
CA ASP A 87 -3.00 11.05 -9.46
C ASP A 87 -1.61 10.71 -10.01
N ILE A 88 -1.55 10.29 -11.27
CA ILE A 88 -0.32 9.85 -11.91
C ILE A 88 0.71 10.98 -12.01
N ASP A 89 0.29 12.20 -12.31
CA ASP A 89 1.21 13.31 -12.53
C ASP A 89 1.82 13.80 -11.20
N ASP A 90 1.03 13.85 -10.12
CA ASP A 90 1.55 14.10 -8.76
C ASP A 90 2.43 12.95 -8.26
N HIS A 91 2.11 11.71 -8.59
CA HIS A 91 2.92 10.55 -8.25
C HIS A 91 4.30 10.61 -8.93
N LEU A 92 4.35 10.87 -10.25
CA LEU A 92 5.60 11.07 -11.00
C LEU A 92 6.43 12.23 -10.46
N LYS A 93 5.78 13.35 -10.12
CA LYS A 93 6.43 14.51 -9.52
C LYS A 93 7.07 14.18 -8.17
N THR A 94 6.37 13.40 -7.33
CA THR A 94 6.90 12.96 -6.03
C THR A 94 8.16 12.09 -6.20
N ILE A 95 8.14 11.15 -7.15
CA ILE A 95 9.32 10.34 -7.50
C ILE A 95 10.47 11.25 -8.02
N ASP A 96 10.17 12.23 -8.89
CA ASP A 96 11.18 13.14 -9.40
C ASP A 96 11.81 14.00 -8.30
N MET A 97 11.01 14.40 -7.30
CA MET A 97 11.51 15.11 -6.10
C MET A 97 12.43 14.21 -5.26
N ALA A 98 12.10 12.93 -5.06
CA ALA A 98 12.97 11.97 -4.37
C ALA A 98 14.31 11.80 -5.13
N ILE A 99 14.27 11.68 -6.46
CA ILE A 99 15.47 11.64 -7.31
C ILE A 99 16.31 12.93 -7.18
N ALA A 100 15.66 14.08 -7.12
CA ALA A 100 16.34 15.37 -6.92
C ALA A 100 16.94 15.50 -5.51
N GLY A 101 16.32 14.91 -4.51
CA GLY A 101 16.78 14.83 -3.12
C GLY A 101 17.96 13.89 -2.89
N HIS A 102 18.42 13.17 -3.94
CA HIS A 102 19.52 12.21 -3.84
C HIS A 102 19.33 11.16 -2.76
N VAL A 103 18.13 10.57 -2.68
CA VAL A 103 17.88 9.41 -1.81
C VAL A 103 18.67 8.19 -2.31
N ASP A 104 18.94 7.22 -1.44
CA ASP A 104 19.71 6.02 -1.80
C ASP A 104 18.84 4.99 -2.56
N GLY A 105 17.53 4.98 -2.31
CA GLY A 105 16.60 4.05 -2.97
C GLY A 105 15.16 4.53 -2.99
N ILE A 106 14.42 4.09 -4.01
CA ILE A 106 13.01 4.43 -4.20
C ILE A 106 12.20 3.15 -4.34
N MET A 107 11.14 3.02 -3.55
CA MET A 107 10.10 2.02 -3.70
C MET A 107 8.85 2.69 -4.24
N THR A 108 8.26 2.18 -5.31
CA THR A 108 7.10 2.82 -5.94
C THR A 108 6.35 1.86 -6.87
N GLN A 109 5.16 2.24 -7.31
CA GLN A 109 4.46 1.53 -8.38
C GLN A 109 4.95 1.97 -9.76
N GLY A 110 4.74 1.10 -10.74
CA GLY A 110 4.98 1.38 -12.15
C GLY A 110 3.68 1.44 -12.97
N LEU A 111 2.77 2.36 -12.63
CA LEU A 111 1.39 2.41 -13.12
C LEU A 111 1.25 2.51 -14.65
N ASP A 112 2.17 3.20 -15.32
CA ASP A 112 2.26 3.34 -16.77
C ASP A 112 3.73 3.24 -17.21
N ALA A 113 4.10 2.13 -17.83
CA ALA A 113 5.48 1.88 -18.23
C ALA A 113 6.06 3.00 -19.12
N LYS A 114 5.26 3.67 -19.98
CA LYS A 114 5.76 4.74 -20.86
C LYS A 114 6.14 5.99 -20.07
N LYS A 115 5.32 6.35 -19.06
CA LYS A 115 5.55 7.52 -18.23
C LYS A 115 6.69 7.29 -17.22
N TYR A 116 6.80 6.07 -16.68
CA TYR A 116 7.76 5.74 -15.61
C TYR A 116 9.16 5.39 -16.12
N LYS A 117 9.30 4.80 -17.31
CA LYS A 117 10.61 4.45 -17.89
C LYS A 117 11.63 5.59 -17.93
N PRO A 118 11.31 6.81 -18.39
CA PRO A 118 12.28 7.91 -18.39
C PRO A 118 12.70 8.30 -16.97
N LEU A 119 11.78 8.22 -16.00
CA LEU A 119 12.03 8.59 -14.62
C LEU A 119 12.94 7.58 -13.92
N PHE A 120 12.70 6.29 -14.12
CA PHE A 120 13.55 5.23 -13.59
C PHE A 120 14.93 5.19 -14.25
N GLN A 121 15.02 5.56 -15.55
CA GLN A 121 16.29 5.78 -16.21
C GLN A 121 17.07 6.93 -15.54
N LYS A 122 16.41 8.06 -15.26
CA LYS A 122 17.01 9.22 -14.57
C LYS A 122 17.50 8.84 -13.16
N ALA A 123 16.73 8.04 -12.41
CA ALA A 123 17.14 7.53 -11.11
C ALA A 123 18.43 6.69 -11.23
N ARG A 124 18.44 5.75 -12.18
CA ARG A 124 19.59 4.88 -12.45
C ARG A 124 20.86 5.64 -12.81
N GLU A 125 20.74 6.66 -13.66
CA GLU A 125 21.85 7.54 -14.05
C GLU A 125 22.46 8.31 -12.87
N LYS A 126 21.66 8.54 -11.83
CA LYS A 126 22.10 9.16 -10.58
C LYS A 126 22.56 8.15 -9.51
N GLY A 127 22.59 6.86 -9.84
CA GLY A 127 22.99 5.81 -8.91
C GLY A 127 21.93 5.46 -7.86
N ILE A 128 20.67 5.85 -8.08
CA ILE A 128 19.54 5.57 -7.19
C ILE A 128 18.87 4.27 -7.63
N ASP A 129 18.78 3.31 -6.72
CA ASP A 129 18.10 2.04 -6.98
C ASP A 129 16.58 2.20 -6.88
N VAL A 130 15.86 1.56 -7.81
CA VAL A 130 14.38 1.59 -7.86
C VAL A 130 13.85 0.16 -7.74
N VAL A 131 13.00 -0.05 -6.76
CA VAL A 131 12.19 -1.26 -6.59
C VAL A 131 10.74 -0.91 -6.86
N THR A 132 10.13 -1.58 -7.86
CA THR A 132 8.69 -1.46 -8.04
C THR A 132 7.94 -2.40 -7.09
N VAL A 133 6.86 -1.91 -6.51
CA VAL A 133 6.04 -2.63 -5.53
C VAL A 133 4.61 -2.71 -6.06
N ASP A 134 3.96 -3.88 -5.89
CA ASP A 134 2.56 -4.11 -6.31
C ASP A 134 2.32 -4.05 -7.82
N THR A 135 2.74 -2.99 -8.48
CA THR A 135 2.57 -2.80 -9.93
C THR A 135 3.90 -2.55 -10.61
N ASP A 136 4.23 -3.37 -11.60
CA ASP A 136 5.50 -3.30 -12.32
C ASP A 136 5.48 -2.35 -13.51
N ALA A 137 6.62 -1.71 -13.77
CA ALA A 137 6.93 -1.02 -15.03
C ALA A 137 7.87 -1.89 -15.87
N GLU A 138 7.34 -2.93 -16.46
CA GLU A 138 8.11 -3.89 -17.25
C GLU A 138 8.95 -3.22 -18.35
N GLY A 139 10.19 -3.67 -18.49
CA GLY A 139 11.16 -3.11 -19.44
C GLY A 139 11.65 -1.70 -19.08
N SER A 140 11.42 -1.21 -17.85
CA SER A 140 12.07 -0.03 -17.29
C SER A 140 13.46 -0.36 -16.74
N LYS A 141 14.11 0.62 -16.09
CA LYS A 141 15.41 0.45 -15.43
C LYS A 141 15.28 0.20 -13.91
N ARG A 142 14.10 -0.22 -13.44
CA ARG A 142 13.97 -0.71 -12.08
C ARG A 142 14.84 -1.94 -11.87
N GLN A 143 15.36 -2.14 -10.68
CA GLN A 143 16.21 -3.30 -10.36
C GLN A 143 15.36 -4.53 -10.03
N VAL A 144 14.35 -4.35 -9.16
CA VAL A 144 13.50 -5.43 -8.66
C VAL A 144 12.04 -5.03 -8.74
N TYR A 145 11.18 -5.97 -9.03
CA TYR A 145 9.75 -5.93 -8.75
C TYR A 145 9.44 -6.83 -7.56
N VAL A 146 8.73 -6.30 -6.58
CA VAL A 146 8.20 -7.06 -5.44
C VAL A 146 6.68 -6.90 -5.44
N GLY A 147 5.94 -7.99 -5.60
CA GLY A 147 4.48 -7.88 -5.65
C GLY A 147 3.78 -9.19 -6.02
N THR A 148 2.52 -9.08 -6.40
CA THR A 148 1.68 -10.21 -6.83
C THR A 148 1.95 -10.53 -8.30
N ASP A 149 1.95 -11.82 -8.67
CA ASP A 149 1.68 -12.22 -10.04
C ASP A 149 0.22 -11.91 -10.37
N ASN A 150 0.01 -10.71 -10.95
CA ASN A 150 -1.34 -10.19 -11.19
C ASN A 150 -2.11 -11.00 -12.24
N TYR A 151 -1.44 -11.63 -13.21
CA TYR A 151 -2.10 -12.53 -14.12
C TYR A 151 -2.56 -13.80 -13.41
N TYR A 152 -1.68 -14.42 -12.62
CA TYR A 152 -2.00 -15.62 -11.87
C TYR A 152 -3.09 -15.38 -10.83
N SER A 153 -3.09 -14.23 -10.14
CA SER A 153 -4.14 -13.89 -9.18
C SER A 153 -5.53 -13.81 -9.84
N GLY A 154 -5.63 -13.23 -11.03
CA GLY A 154 -6.85 -13.26 -11.81
C GLY A 154 -7.22 -14.66 -12.30
N PHE A 155 -6.24 -15.47 -12.67
CA PHE A 155 -6.47 -16.84 -13.11
C PHE A 155 -7.06 -17.73 -11.99
N ILE A 156 -6.50 -17.68 -10.78
CA ILE A 156 -7.06 -18.43 -9.63
C ILE A 156 -8.42 -17.90 -9.20
N ALA A 157 -8.69 -16.59 -9.38
CA ALA A 157 -10.03 -16.02 -9.18
C ALA A 157 -11.07 -16.66 -10.11
N GLY A 158 -10.73 -16.80 -11.39
CA GLY A 158 -11.59 -17.50 -12.37
C GLY A 158 -11.79 -18.99 -12.02
N GLN A 159 -10.72 -19.66 -11.58
CA GLN A 159 -10.81 -21.06 -11.13
C GLN A 159 -11.71 -21.19 -9.89
N ALA A 160 -11.64 -20.25 -8.94
CA ALA A 160 -12.52 -20.24 -7.77
C ALA A 160 -14.00 -20.12 -8.18
N LEU A 161 -14.33 -19.17 -9.05
CA LEU A 161 -15.70 -19.01 -9.55
C LEU A 161 -16.20 -20.29 -10.26
N ILE A 162 -15.35 -20.96 -11.05
CA ILE A 162 -15.67 -22.24 -11.69
C ILE A 162 -16.00 -23.32 -10.65
N ALA A 163 -15.18 -23.41 -9.60
CA ALA A 163 -15.31 -24.45 -8.56
C ALA A 163 -16.54 -24.20 -7.67
N ASP A 164 -16.81 -22.96 -7.31
CA ASP A 164 -17.80 -22.59 -6.31
C ASP A 164 -19.23 -22.48 -6.89
N THR A 165 -19.36 -22.28 -8.23
CA THR A 165 -20.66 -22.03 -8.86
C THR A 165 -21.10 -23.19 -9.75
N LYS A 166 -22.39 -23.29 -9.95
CA LYS A 166 -23.03 -24.27 -10.86
C LYS A 166 -23.98 -23.54 -11.81
N GLY A 167 -24.31 -24.19 -12.95
CA GLY A 167 -25.20 -23.60 -13.96
C GLY A 167 -24.59 -22.41 -14.67
N GLU A 168 -25.44 -21.69 -15.41
CA GLU A 168 -25.03 -20.49 -16.16
C GLU A 168 -24.65 -19.35 -15.21
N GLN A 169 -23.52 -18.72 -15.49
CA GLN A 169 -23.03 -17.56 -14.74
C GLN A 169 -22.82 -16.38 -15.65
N TYR A 170 -23.36 -15.23 -15.25
CA TYR A 170 -23.18 -13.95 -15.90
C TYR A 170 -22.40 -13.04 -14.94
N VAL A 171 -21.12 -12.80 -15.25
CA VAL A 171 -20.16 -12.17 -14.33
C VAL A 171 -20.00 -10.70 -14.68
N GLY A 172 -20.29 -9.82 -13.73
CA GLY A 172 -19.86 -8.42 -13.76
C GLY A 172 -18.46 -8.28 -13.15
N ILE A 173 -17.55 -7.60 -13.84
CA ILE A 173 -16.23 -7.30 -13.30
C ILE A 173 -16.19 -5.83 -12.89
N VAL A 174 -15.85 -5.57 -11.62
CA VAL A 174 -15.54 -4.23 -11.11
C VAL A 174 -14.03 -4.13 -10.96
N THR A 175 -13.41 -3.13 -11.57
CA THR A 175 -11.97 -2.97 -11.60
C THR A 175 -11.55 -1.58 -11.17
N GLY A 176 -10.43 -1.46 -10.44
CA GLY A 176 -9.97 -0.19 -9.92
C GLY A 176 -9.78 0.87 -11.00
N ARG A 177 -8.94 0.54 -12.01
CA ARG A 177 -8.67 1.40 -13.18
C ARG A 177 -8.48 0.57 -14.43
N LEU A 178 -9.20 0.93 -15.50
CA LEU A 178 -9.13 0.24 -16.78
C LEU A 178 -7.79 0.39 -17.51
N ASP A 179 -7.03 1.44 -17.23
CA ASP A 179 -5.73 1.70 -17.85
C ASP A 179 -4.55 1.07 -17.08
N ALA A 180 -4.71 0.74 -15.80
CA ALA A 180 -3.67 0.19 -14.95
C ALA A 180 -3.22 -1.22 -15.37
N VAL A 181 -1.92 -1.45 -15.45
CA VAL A 181 -1.33 -2.70 -15.97
C VAL A 181 -1.73 -3.91 -15.12
N HIS A 182 -1.62 -3.82 -13.80
CA HIS A 182 -1.97 -4.91 -12.88
C HIS A 182 -3.45 -5.28 -12.98
N GLN A 183 -4.35 -4.30 -13.12
CA GLN A 183 -5.79 -4.53 -13.28
C GLN A 183 -6.10 -5.27 -14.60
N LYS A 184 -5.46 -4.84 -15.69
CA LYS A 184 -5.57 -5.55 -16.99
C LYS A 184 -5.09 -7.00 -16.90
N GLN A 185 -4.01 -7.25 -16.15
CA GLN A 185 -3.48 -8.60 -15.96
C GLN A 185 -4.45 -9.46 -15.14
N ARG A 186 -5.04 -8.95 -14.05
CA ARG A 186 -6.07 -9.64 -13.25
C ARG A 186 -7.29 -9.98 -14.10
N VAL A 187 -7.81 -9.02 -14.84
CA VAL A 187 -8.96 -9.26 -15.76
C VAL A 187 -8.59 -10.26 -16.84
N LYS A 188 -7.38 -10.19 -17.42
CA LYS A 188 -6.92 -11.14 -18.43
C LYS A 188 -6.81 -12.56 -17.87
N GLY A 189 -6.18 -12.73 -16.70
CA GLY A 189 -6.04 -14.02 -16.04
C GLY A 189 -7.41 -14.65 -15.76
N PHE A 190 -8.36 -13.87 -15.24
CA PHE A 190 -9.73 -14.32 -15.01
C PHE A 190 -10.40 -14.78 -16.31
N ARG A 191 -10.33 -13.97 -17.37
CA ARG A 191 -10.89 -14.32 -18.68
C ARG A 191 -10.31 -15.62 -19.24
N ASP A 192 -8.99 -15.77 -19.16
CA ASP A 192 -8.32 -16.97 -19.67
C ASP A 192 -8.70 -18.22 -18.86
N ALA A 193 -8.88 -18.10 -17.53
CA ALA A 193 -9.32 -19.20 -16.68
C ALA A 193 -10.74 -19.68 -17.03
N VAL A 194 -11.66 -18.75 -17.31
CA VAL A 194 -13.05 -19.11 -17.60
C VAL A 194 -13.34 -19.40 -19.08
N ALA A 195 -12.36 -19.15 -19.98
CA ALA A 195 -12.55 -19.23 -21.43
C ALA A 195 -13.05 -20.60 -21.94
N ALA A 196 -12.67 -21.69 -21.27
CA ALA A 196 -13.12 -23.04 -21.64
C ALA A 196 -14.49 -23.40 -21.05
N GLU A 197 -14.99 -22.68 -20.08
CA GLU A 197 -16.23 -22.91 -19.35
C GLU A 197 -17.40 -22.22 -20.05
N LYS A 198 -18.06 -22.92 -20.98
CA LYS A 198 -19.13 -22.35 -21.82
C LYS A 198 -20.31 -21.77 -21.04
N ARG A 199 -20.48 -22.19 -19.78
CA ARG A 199 -21.54 -21.74 -18.86
C ARG A 199 -21.23 -20.39 -18.19
N ILE A 200 -19.98 -19.85 -18.37
CA ILE A 200 -19.58 -18.59 -17.74
C ILE A 200 -19.43 -17.50 -18.80
N HIS A 201 -20.19 -16.43 -18.61
CA HIS A 201 -20.24 -15.29 -19.52
C HIS A 201 -19.85 -14.01 -18.80
N ILE A 202 -18.85 -13.29 -19.31
CA ILE A 202 -18.52 -11.96 -18.80
C ILE A 202 -19.52 -10.97 -19.38
N ALA A 203 -20.43 -10.48 -18.53
CA ALA A 203 -21.50 -9.58 -18.89
C ALA A 203 -21.01 -8.16 -19.18
N GLY A 204 -20.10 -7.65 -18.33
CA GLY A 204 -19.52 -6.32 -18.49
C GLY A 204 -18.34 -6.09 -17.55
N ILE A 205 -17.64 -4.98 -17.79
CA ILE A 205 -16.52 -4.51 -16.97
C ILE A 205 -16.69 -3.02 -16.74
N GLU A 206 -16.70 -2.59 -15.47
CA GLU A 206 -16.83 -1.19 -15.07
C GLU A 206 -15.70 -0.77 -14.13
N GLU A 207 -15.34 0.51 -14.18
CA GLU A 207 -14.27 1.11 -13.38
C GLU A 207 -14.80 1.66 -12.07
N SER A 208 -14.09 1.39 -10.94
CA SER A 208 -14.42 1.91 -9.61
C SER A 208 -13.65 3.19 -9.23
N ALA A 209 -12.66 3.58 -10.03
CA ALA A 209 -11.73 4.66 -9.71
C ALA A 209 -11.08 4.51 -8.32
N ILE A 210 -10.86 3.26 -7.87
CA ILE A 210 -10.22 2.89 -6.59
C ILE A 210 -10.97 3.50 -5.38
N THR A 211 -12.29 3.58 -5.45
CA THR A 211 -13.13 4.07 -4.35
C THR A 211 -14.30 3.13 -4.08
N LYS A 212 -14.69 3.00 -2.80
CA LYS A 212 -15.86 2.22 -2.39
C LYS A 212 -17.16 2.72 -3.07
N SER A 213 -17.33 4.04 -3.16
CA SER A 213 -18.49 4.64 -3.82
C SER A 213 -18.48 4.41 -5.33
N GLY A 214 -17.33 4.50 -5.97
CA GLY A 214 -17.16 4.19 -7.40
C GLY A 214 -17.45 2.72 -7.69
N ALA A 215 -16.96 1.80 -6.84
CA ALA A 215 -17.25 0.37 -6.95
C ALA A 215 -18.76 0.08 -6.80
N SER A 216 -19.42 0.74 -5.84
CA SER A 216 -20.88 0.63 -5.68
C SER A 216 -21.62 1.14 -6.91
N GLY A 217 -21.22 2.28 -7.47
CA GLY A 217 -21.79 2.82 -8.70
C GLY A 217 -21.58 1.91 -9.92
N ALA A 218 -20.36 1.35 -10.07
CA ALA A 218 -20.02 0.41 -11.13
C ALA A 218 -20.83 -0.89 -11.04
N ALA A 219 -20.94 -1.46 -9.84
CA ALA A 219 -21.76 -2.65 -9.60
C ALA A 219 -23.24 -2.40 -9.86
N TYR A 220 -23.77 -1.27 -9.39
CA TYR A 220 -25.17 -0.88 -9.64
C TYR A 220 -25.46 -0.70 -11.13
N LYS A 221 -24.54 -0.10 -11.88
CA LYS A 221 -24.64 0.02 -13.34
C LYS A 221 -24.69 -1.36 -14.01
N LEU A 222 -23.79 -2.28 -13.64
CA LEU A 222 -23.75 -3.65 -14.18
C LEU A 222 -25.05 -4.40 -13.89
N LEU A 223 -25.62 -4.26 -12.68
CA LEU A 223 -26.91 -4.86 -12.31
C LEU A 223 -28.06 -4.35 -13.16
N ASN A 224 -28.10 -3.06 -13.45
CA ASN A 224 -29.16 -2.47 -14.29
C ASN A 224 -29.03 -2.83 -15.78
N ASP A 225 -27.79 -2.85 -16.29
CA ASP A 225 -27.53 -3.12 -17.71
C ASP A 225 -27.65 -4.63 -18.03
N HIS A 226 -27.51 -5.52 -17.02
CA HIS A 226 -27.45 -6.97 -17.19
C HIS A 226 -28.38 -7.70 -16.20
N ALA A 227 -29.67 -7.75 -16.49
CA ALA A 227 -30.71 -8.36 -15.64
C ALA A 227 -30.45 -9.85 -15.27
N LYS A 228 -29.56 -10.55 -15.95
CA LYS A 228 -29.20 -11.94 -15.71
C LYS A 228 -27.92 -12.09 -14.86
N LEU A 229 -27.38 -11.01 -14.34
CA LEU A 229 -26.13 -11.03 -13.60
C LEU A 229 -26.26 -11.93 -12.34
N THR A 230 -25.34 -12.89 -12.19
CA THR A 230 -25.32 -13.87 -11.10
C THR A 230 -24.06 -13.86 -10.29
N ALA A 231 -23.03 -13.18 -10.75
CA ALA A 231 -21.76 -13.11 -10.05
C ALA A 231 -21.05 -11.77 -10.27
N PHE A 232 -20.24 -11.37 -9.28
CA PHE A 232 -19.29 -10.28 -9.40
C PHE A 232 -17.87 -10.76 -9.14
N TYR A 233 -16.91 -10.15 -9.84
CA TYR A 233 -15.49 -10.20 -9.55
C TYR A 233 -14.98 -8.77 -9.34
N GLY A 234 -14.64 -8.42 -8.09
CA GLY A 234 -13.92 -7.21 -7.74
C GLY A 234 -12.42 -7.44 -7.84
N THR A 235 -11.67 -6.57 -8.51
CA THR A 235 -10.25 -6.79 -8.79
C THR A 235 -9.31 -5.96 -7.92
N SER A 236 -9.86 -5.11 -7.04
CA SER A 236 -9.08 -4.28 -6.11
C SER A 236 -9.67 -4.27 -4.69
N ALA A 237 -8.90 -3.79 -3.74
CA ALA A 237 -9.18 -3.85 -2.31
C ALA A 237 -10.54 -3.26 -1.89
N LEU A 238 -11.01 -2.22 -2.57
CA LEU A 238 -12.27 -1.53 -2.23
C LEU A 238 -13.48 -2.00 -3.06
N ASP A 239 -13.23 -2.83 -4.09
CA ASP A 239 -14.29 -3.25 -4.99
C ASP A 239 -15.31 -4.16 -4.30
N GLY A 240 -14.84 -5.13 -3.47
CA GLY A 240 -15.72 -6.03 -2.73
C GLY A 240 -16.74 -5.28 -1.87
N ALA A 241 -16.26 -4.33 -1.06
CA ALA A 241 -17.11 -3.53 -0.19
C ALA A 241 -18.14 -2.67 -0.95
N GLY A 242 -17.77 -2.16 -2.14
CA GLY A 242 -18.69 -1.43 -3.00
C GLY A 242 -19.73 -2.34 -3.67
N ILE A 243 -19.32 -3.53 -4.10
CA ILE A 243 -20.19 -4.54 -4.72
C ILE A 243 -21.29 -4.96 -3.74
N ILE A 244 -20.93 -5.36 -2.50
CA ILE A 244 -21.93 -5.76 -1.50
C ILE A 244 -22.90 -4.63 -1.15
N GLN A 245 -22.42 -3.39 -1.11
CA GLN A 245 -23.29 -2.23 -0.91
C GLN A 245 -24.33 -2.08 -2.05
N ALA A 246 -23.95 -2.32 -3.29
CA ALA A 246 -24.85 -2.26 -4.43
C ALA A 246 -25.82 -3.43 -4.45
N THR A 247 -25.35 -4.66 -4.20
CA THR A 247 -26.20 -5.87 -4.19
C THR A 247 -27.24 -5.83 -3.09
N ALA A 248 -26.89 -5.33 -1.89
CA ALA A 248 -27.82 -5.16 -0.78
C ALA A 248 -28.99 -4.18 -1.09
N GLN A 249 -28.74 -3.20 -1.94
CA GLN A 249 -29.76 -2.23 -2.36
C GLN A 249 -30.58 -2.70 -3.58
N TYR A 250 -30.02 -3.65 -4.34
CA TYR A 250 -30.64 -4.18 -5.53
C TYR A 250 -31.55 -5.35 -5.17
N GLN A 251 -32.87 -5.17 -5.34
CA GLN A 251 -33.87 -6.22 -5.08
C GLN A 251 -33.76 -7.32 -6.13
N SER A 252 -32.73 -8.18 -6.01
CA SER A 252 -32.59 -9.37 -6.83
C SER A 252 -33.34 -10.54 -6.21
N SER A 253 -33.97 -11.36 -7.06
CA SER A 253 -34.53 -12.65 -6.65
C SER A 253 -33.48 -13.77 -6.67
N THR A 254 -32.28 -13.50 -7.15
CA THR A 254 -31.15 -14.43 -7.26
C THR A 254 -30.07 -14.04 -6.26
N ASP A 255 -29.54 -15.07 -5.60
CA ASP A 255 -28.32 -14.97 -4.82
C ASP A 255 -27.15 -14.68 -5.75
N ILE A 256 -26.40 -13.61 -5.49
CA ILE A 256 -25.29 -13.16 -6.36
C ILE A 256 -23.98 -13.56 -5.71
N TYR A 257 -23.22 -14.41 -6.39
CA TYR A 257 -21.88 -14.79 -5.96
C TYR A 257 -20.92 -13.61 -6.03
N VAL A 258 -20.20 -13.32 -4.95
CA VAL A 258 -19.26 -12.19 -4.87
C VAL A 258 -17.84 -12.70 -4.59
N LEU A 259 -16.95 -12.51 -5.58
CA LEU A 259 -15.52 -12.74 -5.44
C LEU A 259 -14.80 -11.40 -5.30
N ALA A 260 -14.20 -11.18 -4.15
CA ALA A 260 -13.49 -9.94 -3.82
C ALA A 260 -11.97 -10.10 -3.91
N PHE A 261 -11.27 -9.00 -3.67
CA PHE A 261 -9.80 -8.93 -3.66
C PHE A 261 -9.35 -8.25 -2.36
N ASP A 262 -8.23 -8.71 -1.82
CA ASP A 262 -7.61 -8.22 -0.59
C ASP A 262 -8.39 -8.50 0.70
N THR A 263 -7.64 -8.56 1.80
CA THR A 263 -8.13 -8.95 3.12
C THR A 263 -8.25 -7.75 4.06
N LEU A 264 -8.79 -6.63 3.56
CA LEU A 264 -9.10 -5.50 4.43
C LEU A 264 -10.16 -5.88 5.48
N PRO A 265 -10.19 -5.21 6.64
CA PRO A 265 -11.11 -5.58 7.72
C PRO A 265 -12.57 -5.70 7.30
N ASP A 266 -13.08 -4.74 6.51
CA ASP A 266 -14.44 -4.76 5.97
C ASP A 266 -14.68 -5.98 5.06
N THR A 267 -13.69 -6.37 4.25
CA THR A 267 -13.78 -7.52 3.33
C THR A 267 -13.80 -8.85 4.12
N ILE A 268 -12.96 -8.98 5.14
CA ILE A 268 -12.94 -10.17 6.01
C ILE A 268 -14.23 -10.28 6.82
N GLN A 269 -14.76 -9.17 7.34
CA GLN A 269 -16.04 -9.18 8.03
C GLN A 269 -17.18 -9.62 7.09
N ALA A 270 -17.23 -9.09 5.87
CA ALA A 270 -18.22 -9.47 4.87
C ALA A 270 -18.10 -10.95 4.42
N LEU A 271 -16.88 -11.50 4.39
CA LEU A 271 -16.64 -12.93 4.15
C LEU A 271 -17.19 -13.78 5.31
N ASP A 272 -16.97 -13.36 6.57
CA ASP A 272 -17.50 -14.08 7.74
C ASP A 272 -19.03 -13.99 7.84
N ASP A 273 -19.61 -12.86 7.46
CA ASP A 273 -21.06 -12.66 7.42
C ASP A 273 -21.72 -13.39 6.21
N GLY A 274 -20.93 -13.83 5.22
CA GLY A 274 -21.41 -14.52 4.02
C GLY A 274 -21.98 -13.57 2.96
N GLU A 275 -21.62 -12.30 3.01
CA GLU A 275 -21.94 -11.32 1.97
C GLU A 275 -20.95 -11.36 0.79
N ILE A 276 -19.73 -11.88 1.06
CA ILE A 276 -18.69 -12.22 0.08
C ILE A 276 -18.46 -13.74 0.17
N ASP A 277 -18.36 -14.41 -0.97
CA ASP A 277 -18.20 -15.86 -1.04
C ASP A 277 -16.74 -16.30 -1.04
N ALA A 278 -15.88 -15.51 -1.70
CA ALA A 278 -14.44 -15.79 -1.77
C ALA A 278 -13.62 -14.50 -1.91
N VAL A 279 -12.37 -14.58 -1.46
CA VAL A 279 -11.43 -13.44 -1.50
C VAL A 279 -10.09 -13.89 -2.06
N VAL A 280 -9.57 -13.20 -3.05
CA VAL A 280 -8.18 -13.34 -3.50
C VAL A 280 -7.27 -12.58 -2.55
N VAL A 281 -6.32 -13.28 -1.94
CA VAL A 281 -5.40 -12.73 -0.94
C VAL A 281 -4.12 -12.25 -1.59
N GLN A 282 -3.68 -11.06 -1.24
CA GLN A 282 -2.34 -10.52 -1.46
C GLN A 282 -1.64 -10.29 -0.11
N HIS A 283 -0.33 -10.02 -0.16
CA HIS A 283 0.50 -9.84 1.04
C HIS A 283 1.19 -8.47 1.04
N PRO A 284 0.43 -7.35 1.18
CA PRO A 284 0.98 -6.00 1.07
C PRO A 284 2.05 -5.69 2.12
N TYR A 285 1.90 -6.18 3.35
CA TYR A 285 2.95 -6.04 4.37
C TYR A 285 4.27 -6.69 3.92
N GLU A 286 4.18 -7.91 3.39
CA GLU A 286 5.36 -8.64 2.90
C GLU A 286 6.01 -7.93 1.70
N MET A 287 5.21 -7.36 0.81
CA MET A 287 5.73 -6.56 -0.32
C MET A 287 6.57 -5.38 0.17
N GLY A 288 6.07 -4.63 1.15
CA GLY A 288 6.81 -3.50 1.73
C GLY A 288 8.09 -3.94 2.44
N TYR A 289 8.00 -5.02 3.21
CA TYR A 289 9.15 -5.58 3.93
C TYR A 289 10.24 -6.05 2.96
N GLN A 290 9.90 -6.86 1.97
CA GLN A 290 10.83 -7.40 0.97
C GLN A 290 11.42 -6.31 0.07
N ALA A 291 10.66 -5.25 -0.23
CA ALA A 291 11.16 -4.14 -1.04
C ALA A 291 12.30 -3.39 -0.35
N VAL A 292 12.20 -3.15 0.96
CA VAL A 292 13.30 -2.57 1.74
C VAL A 292 14.49 -3.53 1.81
N GLU A 293 14.25 -4.83 2.06
CA GLU A 293 15.30 -5.85 2.05
C GLU A 293 16.06 -5.86 0.72
N SER A 294 15.33 -5.79 -0.40
CA SER A 294 15.93 -5.75 -1.73
C SER A 294 16.79 -4.49 -1.94
N LEU A 295 16.28 -3.31 -1.53
CA LEU A 295 17.08 -2.08 -1.59
C LEU A 295 18.34 -2.17 -0.74
N VAL A 296 18.25 -2.70 0.49
CA VAL A 296 19.43 -2.88 1.37
C VAL A 296 20.47 -3.79 0.73
N ARG A 297 20.04 -4.90 0.09
CA ARG A 297 20.96 -5.82 -0.61
C ARG A 297 21.58 -5.17 -1.84
N LEU A 298 20.79 -4.43 -2.63
CA LEU A 298 21.30 -3.67 -3.78
C LEU A 298 22.35 -2.64 -3.35
N GLN A 299 22.13 -1.90 -2.27
CA GLN A 299 23.09 -0.94 -1.72
C GLN A 299 24.39 -1.61 -1.23
N LYS A 300 24.35 -2.88 -0.83
CA LYS A 300 25.53 -3.69 -0.53
C LYS A 300 26.23 -4.27 -1.77
N GLY A 301 25.70 -4.03 -2.97
CA GLY A 301 26.21 -4.56 -4.23
C GLY A 301 25.85 -6.03 -4.47
N GLU A 302 24.88 -6.57 -3.76
CA GLU A 302 24.40 -7.93 -3.94
C GLU A 302 23.49 -8.02 -5.18
N LYS A 303 23.42 -9.20 -5.78
CA LYS A 303 22.51 -9.46 -6.90
C LYS A 303 21.14 -9.86 -6.38
N GLU A 304 20.10 -9.28 -6.95
CA GLU A 304 18.72 -9.61 -6.64
C GLU A 304 18.01 -10.24 -7.86
N GLU A 305 17.08 -11.13 -7.56
CA GLU A 305 16.17 -11.63 -8.61
C GLU A 305 15.25 -10.47 -9.06
N PRO A 306 15.13 -10.26 -10.40
CA PRO A 306 14.40 -9.11 -10.91
C PRO A 306 12.89 -9.17 -10.70
N LEU A 307 12.33 -10.35 -10.40
CA LEU A 307 10.91 -10.59 -10.09
C LEU A 307 10.81 -11.38 -8.80
N GLN A 308 10.22 -10.78 -7.79
CA GLN A 308 9.98 -11.40 -6.47
C GLN A 308 8.48 -11.38 -6.21
N TYR A 309 7.83 -12.52 -6.44
CA TYR A 309 6.41 -12.63 -6.20
C TYR A 309 6.14 -12.98 -4.73
N THR A 310 5.28 -12.18 -4.10
CA THR A 310 4.62 -12.58 -2.85
C THR A 310 3.53 -13.61 -3.16
N GLY A 311 3.25 -14.50 -2.23
CA GLY A 311 2.23 -15.52 -2.40
C GLY A 311 0.85 -14.91 -2.74
N THR A 312 0.00 -15.71 -3.40
CA THR A 312 -1.41 -15.36 -3.58
C THR A 312 -2.26 -16.63 -3.51
N SER A 313 -3.44 -16.54 -2.92
CA SER A 313 -4.37 -17.65 -2.74
C SER A 313 -5.81 -17.14 -2.79
N VAL A 314 -6.77 -18.06 -2.79
CA VAL A 314 -8.18 -17.73 -2.60
C VAL A 314 -8.64 -18.34 -1.28
N ILE A 315 -9.25 -17.52 -0.43
CA ILE A 315 -9.86 -17.95 0.83
C ILE A 315 -11.38 -17.85 0.76
N ARG A 316 -12.01 -18.64 1.59
CA ARG A 316 -13.48 -18.68 1.79
C ARG A 316 -13.78 -18.61 3.29
N ARG A 317 -15.05 -18.54 3.64
CA ARG A 317 -15.50 -18.47 5.03
C ARG A 317 -14.93 -19.57 5.91
N GLU A 318 -14.83 -20.81 5.40
CA GLU A 318 -14.28 -21.96 6.13
C GLU A 318 -12.79 -21.83 6.48
N ASP A 319 -12.08 -20.95 5.79
CA ASP A 319 -10.66 -20.70 6.05
C ASP A 319 -10.44 -19.70 7.22
N LEU A 320 -11.52 -19.12 7.76
CA LEU A 320 -11.45 -18.20 8.91
C LEU A 320 -11.48 -18.97 10.25
N PRO A 321 -10.82 -18.46 11.31
CA PRO A 321 -9.97 -17.28 11.32
C PRO A 321 -8.61 -17.56 10.68
N LEU A 322 -8.10 -16.61 9.94
CA LEU A 322 -6.77 -16.69 9.31
C LEU A 322 -5.68 -16.93 10.37
N GLN A 323 -4.75 -17.85 10.09
CA GLN A 323 -3.70 -18.21 11.04
C GLN A 323 -2.79 -17.02 11.37
N GLN A 324 -2.06 -17.08 12.52
CA GLN A 324 -1.20 -15.97 12.98
C GLN A 324 -0.07 -15.57 12.00
N THR A 325 0.35 -16.46 11.11
CA THR A 325 1.26 -16.14 10.00
C THR A 325 0.64 -15.13 9.04
N ASP A 326 -0.66 -15.24 8.79
CA ASP A 326 -1.42 -14.32 7.94
C ASP A 326 -1.72 -12.99 8.66
N ARG A 327 -1.81 -13.01 10.01
CA ARG A 327 -2.00 -11.80 10.84
C ARG A 327 -0.79 -10.85 10.80
N ARG A 328 0.45 -11.37 10.67
CA ARG A 328 1.63 -10.52 10.45
C ARG A 328 1.60 -9.85 9.08
N GLN A 329 0.79 -10.36 8.17
CA GLN A 329 0.61 -9.88 6.80
C GLN A 329 -0.50 -8.83 6.65
N GLY A 330 -1.06 -8.33 7.76
CA GLY A 330 -1.99 -7.20 7.75
C GLY A 330 -3.44 -7.52 8.07
N VAL A 331 -3.78 -8.77 8.31
CA VAL A 331 -5.09 -9.13 8.84
C VAL A 331 -5.08 -8.87 10.35
N GLN A 332 -5.64 -7.75 10.79
CA GLN A 332 -5.98 -7.52 12.19
C GLN A 332 -7.43 -8.02 12.43
N PRO A 333 -7.71 -8.62 13.62
CA PRO A 333 -9.06 -9.02 13.97
C PRO A 333 -9.98 -7.82 14.17
#